data_d9cf957bdc294a3340e9a88e2457caf8
#
_entry.id   d9cf957bdc294a3340e9a88e2457caf8
#
_cell.length_a   1.000
_cell.length_b   1.000
_cell.length_c   1.000
_cell.angle_alpha   90.00
_cell.angle_beta   90.00
_cell.angle_gamma   90.00
#
_symmetry.space_group_name_H-M   'P 1'
#
loop_
_entity.id
_entity.type
_entity.pdbx_description
1 polymer ?
#
loop_
_entity_poly.entity_id
_entity_poly.type
_entity_poly.pdbx_seq_one_letter_code
_entity_poly.pdbx_strand_id
1 'polypeptide(L)'
;DLFEMYRYKKHVLHKDQEQLLSSISEAFSSAANTFRMLNNADIKFGTVTNEQGEEIELTRGMYSEIMKDSNREKRKEAYKAFYKPYVQMKNTFASTLSSCIKNNVILSKVRHYPSALEKSLMADMIPVEVYENLIATTKQHLHHLHHYSQIRKDILQVDELRQYDLSVDLVSEVDMKMSYDEAYDIMLKALQPLGEDYVQTLASFKEARYIDVHETPGKMSGAYNLGVYGVHPYVLLNHQENFNSLSTLTHEMGI
;
A
#
# COMPACT_ATOMS: atom_id res chain seq x y z
N ASP A 1 -7.02 -27.27 -5.85
CA ASP A 1 -6.44 -28.62 -6.02
C ASP A 1 -6.70 -29.46 -4.79
N LEU A 2 -7.03 -30.77 -5.00
CA LEU A 2 -7.34 -31.70 -3.91
C LEU A 2 -6.13 -31.89 -2.95
N PHE A 3 -4.91 -31.87 -3.48
CA PHE A 3 -3.69 -31.95 -2.69
C PHE A 3 -3.45 -30.70 -1.83
N GLU A 4 -3.85 -29.54 -2.27
CA GLU A 4 -3.79 -28.31 -1.46
C GLU A 4 -4.75 -28.40 -0.28
N MET A 5 -5.99 -28.81 -0.52
CA MET A 5 -6.94 -29.05 0.56
C MET A 5 -6.44 -30.07 1.58
N TYR A 6 -5.78 -31.14 1.12
CA TYR A 6 -5.28 -32.20 1.98
C TYR A 6 -4.16 -31.74 2.93
N ARG A 7 -3.36 -30.74 2.52
CA ARG A 7 -2.31 -30.13 3.38
C ARG A 7 -2.87 -29.45 4.63
N TYR A 8 -4.06 -28.86 4.52
CA TYR A 8 -4.71 -28.21 5.67
C TYR A 8 -5.32 -29.21 6.65
N LYS A 9 -5.45 -30.50 6.28
CA LYS A 9 -6.13 -31.51 7.11
C LYS A 9 -5.63 -31.56 8.55
N LYS A 10 -4.33 -31.45 8.77
CA LYS A 10 -3.72 -31.46 10.12
C LYS A 10 -4.03 -30.21 10.96
N HIS A 11 -4.56 -29.16 10.32
CA HIS A 11 -4.91 -27.87 10.93
C HIS A 11 -6.42 -27.64 10.97
N VAL A 12 -7.20 -28.59 10.45
CA VAL A 12 -8.67 -28.62 10.58
C VAL A 12 -9.01 -29.20 11.95
N LEU A 13 -9.85 -28.49 12.67
CA LEU A 13 -10.30 -28.88 14.00
C LEU A 13 -11.56 -29.75 13.94
N HIS A 14 -11.97 -30.29 15.10
CA HIS A 14 -13.25 -30.97 15.21
C HIS A 14 -14.40 -29.99 14.88
N LYS A 15 -15.51 -30.51 14.35
CA LYS A 15 -16.67 -29.73 13.86
C LYS A 15 -17.13 -28.65 14.84
N ASP A 16 -17.26 -29.00 16.11
CA ASP A 16 -17.77 -28.08 17.14
C ASP A 16 -16.80 -26.91 17.40
N GLN A 17 -15.49 -27.20 17.33
CA GLN A 17 -14.43 -26.18 17.46
C GLN A 17 -14.38 -25.25 16.24
N GLU A 18 -14.53 -25.80 15.03
CA GLU A 18 -14.64 -24.98 13.81
C GLU A 18 -15.88 -24.09 13.84
N GLN A 19 -17.02 -24.61 14.30
CA GLN A 19 -18.24 -23.84 14.46
C GLN A 19 -18.07 -22.71 15.46
N LEU A 20 -17.42 -22.98 16.60
CA LEU A 20 -17.12 -21.95 17.61
C LEU A 20 -16.20 -20.87 17.04
N LEU A 21 -15.09 -21.24 16.38
CA LEU A 21 -14.18 -20.28 15.77
C LEU A 21 -14.86 -19.45 14.69
N SER A 22 -15.70 -20.07 13.86
CA SER A 22 -16.50 -19.35 12.86
C SER A 22 -17.42 -18.32 13.50
N SER A 23 -18.09 -18.68 14.59
CA SER A 23 -19.03 -17.81 15.30
C SER A 23 -18.38 -16.56 15.90
N ILE A 24 -17.09 -16.64 16.27
CA ILE A 24 -16.34 -15.53 16.87
C ILE A 24 -15.37 -14.86 15.88
N SER A 25 -15.34 -15.28 14.62
CA SER A 25 -14.37 -14.83 13.62
C SER A 25 -14.43 -13.32 13.37
N GLU A 26 -15.61 -12.72 13.41
CA GLU A 26 -15.80 -11.28 13.26
C GLU A 26 -15.10 -10.50 14.38
N ALA A 27 -15.13 -11.00 15.61
CA ALA A 27 -14.46 -10.38 16.75
C ALA A 27 -12.94 -10.30 16.55
N PHE A 28 -12.32 -11.29 15.90
CA PHE A 28 -10.90 -11.26 15.56
C PHE A 28 -10.54 -10.18 14.55
N SER A 29 -11.48 -9.75 13.74
CA SER A 29 -11.28 -8.70 12.72
C SER A 29 -11.47 -7.28 13.27
N SER A 30 -12.06 -7.13 14.44
CA SER A 30 -12.47 -5.82 15.00
C SER A 30 -11.29 -4.84 15.15
N ALA A 31 -10.13 -5.30 15.61
CA ALA A 31 -8.96 -4.45 15.78
C ALA A 31 -8.41 -3.91 14.44
N ALA A 32 -8.38 -4.75 13.40
CA ALA A 32 -8.01 -4.33 12.05
C ALA A 32 -9.04 -3.35 11.47
N ASN A 33 -10.32 -3.57 11.75
CA ASN A 33 -11.37 -2.65 11.34
C ASN A 33 -11.25 -1.29 12.04
N THR A 34 -11.00 -1.28 13.36
CA THR A 34 -10.74 -0.05 14.11
C THR A 34 -9.57 0.72 13.53
N PHE A 35 -8.47 0.04 13.20
CA PHE A 35 -7.34 0.68 12.52
C PHE A 35 -7.77 1.30 11.19
N ARG A 36 -8.54 0.59 10.36
CA ARG A 36 -9.00 1.11 9.06
C ARG A 36 -9.88 2.35 9.21
N MET A 37 -10.82 2.36 10.16
CA MET A 37 -11.68 3.51 10.42
C MET A 37 -10.85 4.72 10.85
N LEU A 38 -9.99 4.55 11.87
CA LEU A 38 -9.07 5.61 12.30
C LEU A 38 -8.22 6.14 11.14
N ASN A 39 -7.55 5.23 10.43
CA ASN A 39 -6.55 5.60 9.43
C ASN A 39 -7.17 6.23 8.17
N ASN A 40 -8.33 5.76 7.72
CA ASN A 40 -8.90 6.17 6.43
C ASN A 40 -10.02 7.23 6.56
N ALA A 41 -10.73 7.26 7.70
CA ALA A 41 -11.87 8.14 7.87
C ALA A 41 -11.64 9.24 8.92
N ASP A 42 -11.08 8.90 10.09
CA ASP A 42 -11.06 9.82 11.24
C ASP A 42 -9.83 10.72 11.28
N ILE A 43 -8.68 10.25 10.76
CA ILE A 43 -7.44 11.03 10.77
C ILE A 43 -7.57 12.27 9.89
N LYS A 44 -7.24 13.42 10.49
CA LYS A 44 -7.05 14.71 9.82
C LYS A 44 -5.60 15.13 9.99
N PHE A 45 -4.90 15.42 8.89
CA PHE A 45 -3.47 15.73 8.89
C PHE A 45 -3.17 17.21 9.17
N GLY A 46 -4.20 18.05 9.34
CA GLY A 46 -4.03 19.49 9.44
C GLY A 46 -3.98 20.17 8.09
N THR A 47 -3.45 21.40 8.05
CA THR A 47 -3.39 22.23 6.85
C THR A 47 -1.94 22.42 6.40
N VAL A 48 -1.79 22.71 5.12
CA VAL A 48 -0.54 23.18 4.50
C VAL A 48 -0.86 24.40 3.63
N THR A 49 0.14 25.25 3.41
CA THR A 49 -0.03 26.43 2.56
C THR A 49 0.20 26.05 1.10
N ASN A 50 -0.76 26.34 0.22
CA ASN A 50 -0.63 26.14 -1.22
C ASN A 50 0.23 27.24 -1.87
N GLU A 51 0.43 27.19 -3.17
CA GLU A 51 1.22 28.17 -3.94
C GLU A 51 0.58 29.56 -3.95
N GLN A 52 -0.72 29.66 -3.71
CA GLN A 52 -1.48 30.90 -3.64
C GLN A 52 -1.44 31.53 -2.24
N GLY A 53 -0.79 30.87 -1.28
CA GLY A 53 -0.73 31.33 0.12
C GLY A 53 -1.96 30.97 0.95
N GLU A 54 -2.84 30.10 0.47
CA GLU A 54 -4.05 29.67 1.17
C GLU A 54 -3.78 28.41 2.00
N GLU A 55 -4.39 28.31 3.17
CA GLU A 55 -4.37 27.08 3.97
C GLU A 55 -5.35 26.07 3.39
N ILE A 56 -4.84 24.90 2.99
CA ILE A 56 -5.63 23.77 2.48
C ILE A 56 -5.40 22.52 3.32
N GLU A 57 -6.45 21.68 3.46
CA GLU A 57 -6.35 20.44 4.22
C GLU A 57 -5.36 19.49 3.53
N LEU A 58 -4.40 18.98 4.30
CA LEU A 58 -3.40 18.04 3.80
C LEU A 58 -4.05 16.65 3.60
N THR A 59 -4.00 16.15 2.38
CA THR A 59 -4.37 14.77 2.05
C THR A 59 -3.14 13.87 1.88
N ARG A 60 -3.35 12.54 1.75
CA ARG A 60 -2.25 11.59 1.49
C ARG A 60 -1.63 11.81 0.12
N GLY A 61 -2.46 12.08 -0.89
CA GLY A 61 -2.00 12.38 -2.24
C GLY A 61 -1.13 13.64 -2.26
N MET A 62 -1.63 14.72 -1.67
CA MET A 62 -0.88 15.98 -1.54
C MET A 62 0.43 15.81 -0.76
N TYR A 63 0.42 15.03 0.33
CA TYR A 63 1.64 14.73 1.06
C TYR A 63 2.68 14.06 0.16
N SER A 64 2.29 13.08 -0.63
CA SER A 64 3.19 12.38 -1.56
C SER A 64 3.79 13.33 -2.60
N GLU A 65 3.01 14.26 -3.12
CA GLU A 65 3.50 15.28 -4.06
C GLU A 65 4.43 16.29 -3.38
N ILE A 66 4.06 16.79 -2.20
CA ILE A 66 4.92 17.72 -1.46
C ILE A 66 6.27 17.09 -1.10
N MET A 67 6.33 15.77 -0.87
CA MET A 67 7.61 15.08 -0.58
C MET A 67 8.59 15.09 -1.78
N LYS A 68 8.14 15.39 -2.99
CA LYS A 68 8.97 15.58 -4.19
C LYS A 68 9.42 17.04 -4.39
N ASP A 69 8.77 18.00 -3.74
CA ASP A 69 9.06 19.43 -3.88
C ASP A 69 10.53 19.74 -3.55
N SER A 70 11.16 20.59 -4.32
CA SER A 70 12.56 21.01 -4.12
C SER A 70 12.76 21.78 -2.81
N ASN A 71 11.73 22.47 -2.30
CA ASN A 71 11.77 23.25 -1.07
C ASN A 71 11.75 22.32 0.17
N ARG A 72 12.91 22.18 0.80
CA ARG A 72 13.11 21.31 1.96
C ARG A 72 12.25 21.68 3.18
N GLU A 73 12.04 22.97 3.46
CA GLU A 73 11.21 23.38 4.61
C GLU A 73 9.74 23.04 4.37
N LYS A 74 9.23 23.19 3.15
CA LYS A 74 7.89 22.79 2.76
C LYS A 74 7.69 21.28 2.97
N ARG A 75 8.66 20.44 2.54
CA ARG A 75 8.62 18.97 2.80
C ARG A 75 8.60 18.67 4.30
N LYS A 76 9.46 19.33 5.07
CA LYS A 76 9.57 19.13 6.53
C LYS A 76 8.28 19.53 7.27
N GLU A 77 7.64 20.62 6.89
CA GLU A 77 6.36 21.06 7.47
C GLU A 77 5.25 20.07 7.16
N ALA A 78 5.11 19.65 5.90
CA ALA A 78 4.14 18.64 5.50
C ALA A 78 4.39 17.29 6.21
N TYR A 79 5.65 16.87 6.35
CA TYR A 79 6.02 15.67 7.10
C TYR A 79 5.57 15.74 8.57
N LYS A 80 5.83 16.87 9.24
CA LYS A 80 5.39 17.05 10.62
C LYS A 80 3.87 17.05 10.75
N ALA A 81 3.17 17.75 9.85
CA ALA A 81 1.71 17.82 9.83
C ALA A 81 1.12 16.43 9.62
N PHE A 82 1.65 15.68 8.65
CA PHE A 82 1.18 14.33 8.32
C PHE A 82 1.35 13.32 9.46
N TYR A 83 2.50 13.32 10.14
CA TYR A 83 2.76 12.35 11.21
C TYR A 83 2.22 12.77 12.59
N LYS A 84 1.84 14.02 12.77
CA LYS A 84 1.33 14.53 14.05
C LYS A 84 0.16 13.70 14.62
N PRO A 85 -0.91 13.40 13.86
CA PRO A 85 -2.03 12.62 14.39
C PRO A 85 -1.61 11.17 14.75
N TYR A 86 -0.69 10.56 14.01
CA TYR A 86 -0.18 9.22 14.36
C TYR A 86 0.57 9.22 15.69
N VAL A 87 1.39 10.24 15.94
CA VAL A 87 2.09 10.40 17.22
C VAL A 87 1.10 10.65 18.36
N GLN A 88 0.08 11.45 18.13
CA GLN A 88 -0.97 11.73 19.14
C GLN A 88 -1.77 10.48 19.50
N MET A 89 -2.04 9.61 18.55
CA MET A 89 -2.83 8.38 18.73
C MET A 89 -1.97 7.11 18.82
N LYS A 90 -0.66 7.24 19.10
CA LYS A 90 0.28 6.11 19.10
C LYS A 90 -0.15 4.93 19.96
N ASN A 91 -0.78 5.21 21.12
CA ASN A 91 -1.24 4.15 22.02
C ASN A 91 -2.41 3.38 21.45
N THR A 92 -3.33 4.04 20.75
CA THR A 92 -4.46 3.41 20.06
C THR A 92 -3.96 2.52 18.92
N PHE A 93 -3.05 3.04 18.09
CA PHE A 93 -2.42 2.26 17.02
C PHE A 93 -1.62 1.06 17.55
N ALA A 94 -0.86 1.25 18.64
CA ALA A 94 -0.13 0.17 19.28
C ALA A 94 -1.10 -0.92 19.83
N SER A 95 -2.24 -0.52 20.39
CA SER A 95 -3.26 -1.44 20.89
C SER A 95 -3.89 -2.25 19.76
N THR A 96 -4.27 -1.62 18.65
CA THR A 96 -4.84 -2.33 17.49
C THR A 96 -3.83 -3.31 16.88
N LEU A 97 -2.57 -2.90 16.70
CA LEU A 97 -1.49 -3.76 16.22
C LEU A 97 -1.25 -4.95 17.17
N SER A 98 -1.14 -4.69 18.47
CA SER A 98 -0.97 -5.74 19.49
C SER A 98 -2.11 -6.77 19.45
N SER A 99 -3.34 -6.31 19.27
CA SER A 99 -4.51 -7.19 19.16
C SER A 99 -4.44 -8.04 17.90
N CYS A 100 -4.08 -7.49 16.75
CA CYS A 100 -3.90 -8.25 15.51
C CYS A 100 -2.81 -9.32 15.65
N ILE A 101 -1.66 -8.98 16.26
CA ILE A 101 -0.58 -9.95 16.51
C ILE A 101 -1.06 -11.07 17.43
N LYS A 102 -1.71 -10.73 18.54
CA LYS A 102 -2.24 -11.72 19.49
C LYS A 102 -3.25 -12.65 18.83
N ASN A 103 -4.16 -12.12 18.02
CA ASN A 103 -5.15 -12.92 17.29
C ASN A 103 -4.47 -13.93 16.37
N ASN A 104 -3.47 -13.50 15.59
CA ASN A 104 -2.71 -14.39 14.72
C ASN A 104 -1.96 -15.48 15.49
N VAL A 105 -1.33 -15.14 16.63
CA VAL A 105 -0.64 -16.10 17.49
C VAL A 105 -1.63 -17.10 18.12
N ILE A 106 -2.78 -16.65 18.59
CA ILE A 106 -3.83 -17.52 19.16
C ILE A 106 -4.35 -18.48 18.09
N LEU A 107 -4.75 -17.96 16.92
CA LEU A 107 -5.27 -18.77 15.83
C LEU A 107 -4.27 -19.79 15.30
N SER A 108 -2.96 -19.45 15.25
CA SER A 108 -1.94 -20.41 14.85
C SER A 108 -1.82 -21.55 15.87
N LYS A 109 -1.82 -21.25 17.17
CA LYS A 109 -1.77 -22.25 18.24
C LYS A 109 -3.00 -23.16 18.25
N VAL A 110 -4.19 -22.57 18.17
CA VAL A 110 -5.45 -23.33 18.16
C VAL A 110 -5.53 -24.28 16.98
N ARG A 111 -4.99 -23.89 15.81
CA ARG A 111 -4.97 -24.70 14.61
C ARG A 111 -3.70 -25.58 14.49
N HIS A 112 -2.96 -25.76 15.57
CA HIS A 112 -1.78 -26.63 15.65
C HIS A 112 -0.67 -26.28 14.66
N TYR A 113 -0.47 -25.00 14.35
CA TYR A 113 0.72 -24.54 13.66
C TYR A 113 1.88 -24.33 14.65
N PRO A 114 3.11 -24.64 14.28
CA PRO A 114 4.28 -24.40 15.14
C PRO A 114 4.46 -22.90 15.45
N SER A 115 4.12 -22.03 14.50
CA SER A 115 4.22 -20.58 14.66
C SER A 115 3.16 -19.83 13.83
N ALA A 116 2.96 -18.55 14.14
CA ALA A 116 2.14 -17.65 13.32
C ALA A 116 2.79 -17.42 11.94
N LEU A 117 4.13 -17.44 11.86
CA LEU A 117 4.88 -17.33 10.62
C LEU A 117 4.58 -18.51 9.70
N GLU A 118 4.72 -19.75 10.19
CA GLU A 118 4.42 -20.96 9.40
C GLU A 118 2.97 -20.98 8.92
N LYS A 119 2.02 -20.58 9.80
CA LYS A 119 0.61 -20.44 9.39
C LYS A 119 0.44 -19.46 8.23
N SER A 120 1.14 -18.34 8.27
CA SER A 120 1.06 -17.30 7.23
C SER A 120 1.66 -17.76 5.90
N LEU A 121 2.80 -18.45 5.95
CA LEU A 121 3.51 -18.91 4.76
C LEU A 121 2.89 -20.16 4.12
N MET A 122 2.09 -20.90 4.86
CA MET A 122 1.53 -22.17 4.39
C MET A 122 0.54 -21.98 3.22
N ALA A 123 -0.17 -20.86 3.14
CA ALA A 123 -1.11 -20.59 2.06
C ALA A 123 -0.41 -20.66 0.69
N ASP A 124 0.79 -20.10 0.61
CA ASP A 124 1.61 -20.03 -0.61
C ASP A 124 2.69 -21.11 -0.65
N MET A 125 2.70 -22.01 0.33
CA MET A 125 3.69 -23.11 0.49
C MET A 125 5.15 -22.62 0.53
N ILE A 126 5.36 -21.48 1.13
CA ILE A 126 6.70 -20.92 1.28
C ILE A 126 7.38 -21.55 2.50
N PRO A 127 8.54 -22.21 2.35
CA PRO A 127 9.33 -22.67 3.48
C PRO A 127 9.81 -21.50 4.34
N VAL A 128 9.87 -21.70 5.67
CA VAL A 128 10.34 -20.65 6.61
C VAL A 128 11.75 -20.19 6.26
N GLU A 129 12.59 -21.11 5.79
CA GLU A 129 13.97 -20.83 5.38
C GLU A 129 14.06 -19.80 4.25
N VAL A 130 13.07 -19.73 3.35
CA VAL A 130 13.00 -18.71 2.29
C VAL A 130 12.79 -17.32 2.90
N TYR A 131 11.89 -17.22 3.87
CA TYR A 131 11.64 -15.97 4.60
C TYR A 131 12.86 -15.52 5.40
N GLU A 132 13.49 -16.44 6.14
CA GLU A 132 14.69 -16.17 6.94
C GLU A 132 15.87 -15.79 6.05
N ASN A 133 16.06 -16.50 4.92
CA ASN A 133 17.09 -16.19 3.95
C ASN A 133 16.90 -14.81 3.30
N LEU A 134 15.65 -14.40 2.99
CA LEU A 134 15.36 -13.07 2.49
C LEU A 134 15.83 -12.00 3.49
N ILE A 135 15.53 -12.17 4.78
CA ILE A 135 15.96 -11.25 5.83
C ILE A 135 17.49 -11.23 5.95
N ALA A 136 18.12 -12.40 5.97
CA ALA A 136 19.57 -12.53 6.11
C ALA A 136 20.29 -11.86 4.92
N THR A 137 19.85 -12.15 3.69
CA THR A 137 20.42 -11.57 2.46
C THR A 137 20.22 -10.06 2.42
N THR A 138 19.02 -9.57 2.74
CA THR A 138 18.76 -8.13 2.81
C THR A 138 19.71 -7.45 3.80
N LYS A 139 19.90 -8.03 5.00
CA LYS A 139 20.84 -7.49 5.99
C LYS A 139 22.29 -7.46 5.51
N GLN A 140 22.74 -8.46 4.78
CA GLN A 140 24.08 -8.51 4.19
C GLN A 140 24.30 -7.38 3.17
N HIS A 141 23.25 -6.98 2.46
CA HIS A 141 23.29 -5.98 1.39
C HIS A 141 22.87 -4.57 1.82
N LEU A 142 22.56 -4.33 3.10
CA LEU A 142 22.20 -3.00 3.62
C LEU A 142 23.24 -1.91 3.31
N HIS A 143 24.52 -2.28 3.16
CA HIS A 143 25.57 -1.34 2.81
C HIS A 143 25.34 -0.64 1.46
N HIS A 144 24.66 -1.29 0.50
CA HIS A 144 24.28 -0.65 -0.76
C HIS A 144 23.21 0.43 -0.55
N LEU A 145 22.23 0.17 0.32
CA LEU A 145 21.21 1.16 0.70
C LEU A 145 21.83 2.35 1.44
N HIS A 146 22.78 2.06 2.34
CA HIS A 146 23.51 3.11 3.04
C HIS A 146 24.36 3.95 2.08
N HIS A 147 25.02 3.31 1.11
CA HIS A 147 25.79 4.02 0.08
C HIS A 147 24.87 4.89 -0.79
N TYR A 148 23.73 4.36 -1.24
CA TYR A 148 22.74 5.17 -1.98
C TYR A 148 22.24 6.35 -1.16
N SER A 149 21.98 6.16 0.14
CA SER A 149 21.57 7.24 1.04
C SER A 149 22.66 8.32 1.18
N GLN A 150 23.95 7.91 1.19
CA GLN A 150 25.06 8.86 1.19
C GLN A 150 25.11 9.65 -0.13
N ILE A 151 24.96 8.99 -1.28
CA ILE A 151 24.89 9.68 -2.58
C ILE A 151 23.76 10.71 -2.60
N ARG A 152 22.57 10.35 -2.11
CA ARG A 152 21.45 11.29 -1.98
C ARG A 152 21.81 12.50 -1.12
N LYS A 153 22.42 12.24 0.04
CA LYS A 153 22.84 13.29 0.98
C LYS A 153 23.80 14.28 0.31
N ASP A 154 24.77 13.76 -0.46
CA ASP A 154 25.79 14.56 -1.11
C ASP A 154 25.21 15.40 -2.27
N ILE A 155 24.31 14.81 -3.09
CA ILE A 155 23.63 15.52 -4.16
C ILE A 155 22.71 16.61 -3.64
N LEU A 156 21.95 16.32 -2.58
CA LEU A 156 21.04 17.29 -1.94
C LEU A 156 21.77 18.34 -1.09
N GLN A 157 23.06 18.18 -0.85
CA GLN A 157 23.91 19.09 -0.07
C GLN A 157 23.35 19.37 1.33
N VAL A 158 22.84 18.32 2.00
CA VAL A 158 22.27 18.42 3.35
C VAL A 158 23.24 17.83 4.39
N ASP A 159 23.36 18.45 5.56
CA ASP A 159 24.20 17.95 6.65
C ASP A 159 23.71 16.60 7.19
N GLU A 160 22.40 16.42 7.19
CA GLU A 160 21.73 15.19 7.64
C GLU A 160 20.55 14.87 6.72
N LEU A 161 20.55 13.64 6.17
CA LEU A 161 19.44 13.13 5.38
C LEU A 161 18.28 12.74 6.31
N ARG A 162 17.14 13.32 6.12
CA ARG A 162 15.92 13.05 6.88
C ARG A 162 14.90 12.29 6.04
N GLN A 163 13.88 11.71 6.69
CA GLN A 163 12.83 10.97 6.00
C GLN A 163 12.16 11.78 4.89
N TYR A 164 11.95 13.07 5.10
CA TYR A 164 11.36 13.97 4.10
C TYR A 164 12.32 14.37 2.95
N ASP A 165 13.55 13.85 2.94
CA ASP A 165 14.52 14.04 1.87
C ASP A 165 14.64 12.80 0.96
N LEU A 166 13.91 11.71 1.27
CA LEU A 166 14.06 10.44 0.56
C LEU A 166 13.28 10.36 -0.76
N SER A 167 12.27 11.19 -0.95
CA SER A 167 11.39 11.15 -2.12
C SER A 167 11.63 12.29 -3.11
N VAL A 168 12.45 13.29 -2.76
CA VAL A 168 12.76 14.39 -3.65
C VAL A 168 13.63 13.91 -4.82
N ASP A 169 13.35 14.40 -6.02
CA ASP A 169 14.08 14.02 -7.22
C ASP A 169 15.53 14.52 -7.16
N LEU A 170 16.48 13.66 -7.58
CA LEU A 170 17.91 13.95 -7.60
C LEU A 170 18.38 14.53 -8.93
N VAL A 171 17.57 14.42 -9.96
CA VAL A 171 17.82 14.96 -11.30
C VAL A 171 16.80 16.03 -11.61
N SER A 172 17.15 16.95 -12.51
CA SER A 172 16.22 18.02 -12.92
C SER A 172 14.91 17.43 -13.40
N GLU A 173 13.81 17.95 -12.88
CA GLU A 173 12.46 17.52 -13.24
C GLU A 173 12.22 17.56 -14.73
N VAL A 174 11.77 16.43 -15.26
CA VAL A 174 10.89 16.44 -16.42
C VAL A 174 9.49 16.65 -15.85
N ASP A 175 8.95 17.87 -15.96
CA ASP A 175 7.58 18.17 -15.52
C ASP A 175 6.61 17.37 -16.42
N MET A 176 6.25 16.17 -15.95
CA MET A 176 5.31 15.28 -16.62
C MET A 176 3.95 15.35 -15.93
N LYS A 177 3.33 16.52 -15.98
CA LYS A 177 1.91 16.62 -15.64
C LYS A 177 1.09 15.98 -16.75
N MET A 178 0.24 15.03 -16.41
CA MET A 178 -0.68 14.41 -17.36
C MET A 178 -2.00 14.10 -16.68
N SER A 179 -3.08 14.44 -17.34
CA SER A 179 -4.43 14.10 -16.91
C SER A 179 -4.64 12.58 -16.91
N TYR A 180 -5.68 12.13 -16.23
CA TYR A 180 -6.08 10.71 -16.26
C TYR A 180 -6.32 10.21 -17.70
N ASP A 181 -6.95 11.02 -18.53
CA ASP A 181 -7.26 10.65 -19.92
C ASP A 181 -6.00 10.48 -20.75
N GLU A 182 -5.04 11.39 -20.64
CA GLU A 182 -3.72 11.28 -21.30
C GLU A 182 -2.92 10.07 -20.82
N ALA A 183 -2.92 9.83 -19.49
CA ALA A 183 -2.26 8.66 -18.90
C ALA A 183 -2.87 7.35 -19.42
N TYR A 184 -4.20 7.32 -19.55
CA TYR A 184 -4.91 6.15 -20.10
C TYR A 184 -4.54 5.89 -21.56
N ASP A 185 -4.50 6.92 -22.39
CA ASP A 185 -4.12 6.81 -23.80
C ASP A 185 -2.67 6.36 -23.98
N ILE A 186 -1.75 6.85 -23.12
CA ILE A 186 -0.35 6.40 -23.11
C ILE A 186 -0.26 4.93 -22.73
N MET A 187 -0.98 4.50 -21.69
CA MET A 187 -1.05 3.11 -21.26
C MET A 187 -1.53 2.19 -22.40
N LEU A 188 -2.63 2.53 -23.06
CA LEU A 188 -3.16 1.72 -24.18
C LEU A 188 -2.15 1.58 -25.31
N LYS A 189 -1.42 2.65 -25.64
CA LYS A 189 -0.33 2.61 -26.64
C LYS A 189 0.83 1.73 -26.20
N ALA A 190 1.24 1.85 -24.95
CA ALA A 190 2.35 1.08 -24.38
C ALA A 190 2.05 -0.43 -24.33
N LEU A 191 0.80 -0.81 -24.14
CA LEU A 191 0.36 -2.20 -24.03
C LEU A 191 -0.01 -2.85 -25.37
N GLN A 192 0.10 -2.14 -26.50
CA GLN A 192 -0.16 -2.71 -27.84
C GLN A 192 0.57 -4.03 -28.14
N PRO A 193 1.84 -4.23 -27.69
CA PRO A 193 2.52 -5.51 -27.90
C PRO A 193 1.83 -6.74 -27.31
N LEU A 194 0.89 -6.55 -26.36
CA LEU A 194 0.11 -7.64 -25.74
C LEU A 194 -1.06 -8.12 -26.63
N GLY A 195 -1.32 -7.44 -27.73
CA GLY A 195 -2.34 -7.80 -28.70
C GLY A 195 -3.58 -6.91 -28.67
N GLU A 196 -4.29 -6.88 -29.81
CA GLU A 196 -5.42 -5.98 -30.03
C GLU A 196 -6.60 -6.29 -29.10
N ASP A 197 -6.93 -7.57 -28.92
CA ASP A 197 -8.03 -8.02 -28.04
C ASP A 197 -7.80 -7.58 -26.57
N TYR A 198 -6.54 -7.65 -26.12
CA TYR A 198 -6.16 -7.19 -24.79
C TYR A 198 -6.36 -5.68 -24.64
N VAL A 199 -5.86 -4.90 -25.59
CA VAL A 199 -5.98 -3.43 -25.58
C VAL A 199 -7.44 -2.98 -25.67
N GLN A 200 -8.26 -3.64 -26.50
CA GLN A 200 -9.70 -3.35 -26.59
C GLN A 200 -10.42 -3.66 -25.26
N THR A 201 -10.07 -4.75 -24.61
CA THR A 201 -10.60 -5.08 -23.27
C THR A 201 -10.28 -3.98 -22.29
N LEU A 202 -9.02 -3.53 -22.21
CA LEU A 202 -8.63 -2.42 -21.33
C LEU A 202 -9.37 -1.11 -21.68
N ALA A 203 -9.50 -0.79 -22.95
CA ALA A 203 -10.23 0.42 -23.37
C ALA A 203 -11.68 0.42 -22.88
N SER A 204 -12.33 -0.76 -22.87
CA SER A 204 -13.70 -0.91 -22.39
C SER A 204 -13.88 -0.60 -20.88
N PHE A 205 -12.84 -0.78 -20.05
CA PHE A 205 -12.91 -0.50 -18.61
C PHE A 205 -13.22 0.96 -18.29
N LYS A 206 -12.66 1.87 -19.08
CA LYS A 206 -12.89 3.31 -18.93
C LYS A 206 -14.33 3.67 -19.28
N GLU A 207 -14.83 3.18 -20.40
CA GLU A 207 -16.20 3.42 -20.86
C GLU A 207 -17.24 2.82 -19.92
N ALA A 208 -16.98 1.61 -19.43
CA ALA A 208 -17.86 0.88 -18.51
C ALA A 208 -17.78 1.37 -17.06
N ARG A 209 -16.86 2.31 -16.74
CA ARG A 209 -16.66 2.86 -15.40
C ARG A 209 -16.28 1.82 -14.34
N TYR A 210 -15.43 0.88 -14.71
CA TYR A 210 -14.93 -0.15 -13.77
C TYR A 210 -13.80 0.38 -12.85
N ILE A 211 -13.39 1.64 -13.02
CA ILE A 211 -12.26 2.27 -12.34
C ILE A 211 -12.76 3.44 -11.50
N ASP A 212 -12.53 3.37 -10.18
CA ASP A 212 -12.70 4.50 -9.26
C ASP A 212 -11.39 5.28 -9.19
N VAL A 213 -11.34 6.45 -9.83
CA VAL A 213 -10.10 7.13 -10.24
C VAL A 213 -9.52 8.04 -9.18
N HIS A 214 -10.36 8.92 -8.60
CA HIS A 214 -9.87 10.07 -7.83
C HIS A 214 -9.85 9.83 -6.32
N GLU A 215 -8.93 10.50 -5.61
CA GLU A 215 -8.92 10.55 -4.16
C GLU A 215 -10.18 11.24 -3.65
N THR A 216 -10.84 10.64 -2.66
CA THR A 216 -12.03 11.19 -2.01
C THR A 216 -11.98 10.95 -0.50
N PRO A 217 -12.65 11.78 0.32
CA PRO A 217 -12.72 11.57 1.76
C PRO A 217 -13.24 10.17 2.12
N GLY A 218 -12.54 9.47 3.01
CA GLY A 218 -12.88 8.11 3.44
C GLY A 218 -12.42 6.98 2.51
N LYS A 219 -11.96 7.29 1.31
CA LYS A 219 -11.40 6.31 0.39
C LYS A 219 -10.03 5.81 0.88
N MET A 220 -9.80 4.50 0.76
CA MET A 220 -8.51 3.90 1.10
C MET A 220 -7.43 4.39 0.14
N SER A 221 -6.25 4.73 0.67
CA SER A 221 -5.09 5.10 -0.14
C SER A 221 -4.47 3.91 -0.85
N GLY A 222 -3.71 4.17 -1.90
CA GLY A 222 -3.10 3.16 -2.76
C GLY A 222 -3.94 2.84 -3.98
N ALA A 223 -3.69 1.69 -4.59
CA ALA A 223 -4.44 1.17 -5.73
C ALA A 223 -4.62 -0.33 -5.60
N TYR A 224 -5.60 -0.88 -6.27
CA TYR A 224 -5.76 -2.32 -6.44
C TYR A 224 -6.65 -2.65 -7.64
N ASN A 225 -6.44 -3.82 -8.20
CA ASN A 225 -7.37 -4.48 -9.10
C ASN A 225 -7.95 -5.72 -8.39
N LEU A 226 -9.27 -5.83 -8.36
CA LEU A 226 -9.99 -6.94 -7.74
C LEU A 226 -10.80 -7.69 -8.79
N GLY A 227 -10.33 -8.87 -9.18
CA GLY A 227 -11.09 -9.81 -10.00
C GLY A 227 -12.01 -10.68 -9.13
N VAL A 228 -13.26 -10.78 -9.52
CA VAL A 228 -14.25 -11.70 -8.92
C VAL A 228 -14.87 -12.55 -10.01
N TYR A 229 -14.88 -13.87 -9.82
CA TYR A 229 -15.42 -14.79 -10.82
C TYR A 229 -16.89 -14.47 -11.14
N GLY A 230 -17.20 -14.38 -12.43
CA GLY A 230 -18.56 -14.14 -12.94
C GLY A 230 -19.03 -12.69 -12.97
N VAL A 231 -18.16 -11.73 -12.58
CA VAL A 231 -18.42 -10.30 -12.70
C VAL A 231 -17.20 -9.58 -13.30
N HIS A 232 -17.37 -8.31 -13.68
CA HIS A 232 -16.25 -7.50 -14.16
C HIS A 232 -15.24 -7.21 -13.04
N PRO A 233 -13.97 -6.91 -13.35
CA PRO A 233 -13.00 -6.45 -12.37
C PRO A 233 -13.39 -5.08 -11.79
N TYR A 234 -12.90 -4.79 -10.59
CA TYR A 234 -13.05 -3.52 -9.90
C TYR A 234 -11.67 -2.93 -9.65
N VAL A 235 -11.40 -1.76 -10.21
CA VAL A 235 -10.12 -1.07 -10.05
C VAL A 235 -10.30 0.16 -9.19
N LEU A 236 -9.49 0.30 -8.14
CA LEU A 236 -9.41 1.49 -7.32
C LEU A 236 -8.06 2.16 -7.55
N LEU A 237 -8.10 3.47 -7.80
CA LEU A 237 -6.93 4.33 -7.92
C LEU A 237 -7.08 5.54 -6.98
N ASN A 238 -5.99 6.24 -6.73
CA ASN A 238 -5.96 7.59 -6.18
C ASN A 238 -5.07 8.43 -7.11
N HIS A 239 -5.57 8.63 -8.33
CA HIS A 239 -4.81 9.24 -9.41
C HIS A 239 -4.43 10.69 -9.09
N GLN A 240 -3.14 10.99 -9.25
CA GLN A 240 -2.55 12.32 -9.27
C GLN A 240 -1.96 12.55 -10.66
N GLU A 241 -1.91 13.78 -11.13
CA GLU A 241 -1.46 14.10 -12.49
C GLU A 241 0.06 14.01 -12.66
N ASN A 242 0.63 12.80 -12.45
CA ASN A 242 2.08 12.56 -12.47
C ASN A 242 2.46 11.21 -13.06
N PHE A 243 3.73 11.01 -13.34
CA PHE A 243 4.29 9.75 -13.89
C PHE A 243 4.02 8.54 -12.99
N ASN A 244 4.07 8.70 -11.67
CA ASN A 244 3.83 7.59 -10.76
C ASN A 244 2.40 7.06 -10.88
N SER A 245 1.42 7.95 -11.09
CA SER A 245 0.03 7.57 -11.30
C SER A 245 -0.19 6.86 -12.64
N LEU A 246 0.53 7.25 -13.70
CA LEU A 246 0.56 6.49 -14.97
C LEU A 246 1.13 5.09 -14.74
N SER A 247 2.24 4.97 -14.03
CA SER A 247 2.85 3.68 -13.72
C SER A 247 1.92 2.78 -12.90
N THR A 248 1.25 3.35 -11.89
CA THR A 248 0.27 2.63 -11.06
C THR A 248 -0.93 2.19 -11.89
N LEU A 249 -1.51 3.07 -12.69
CA LEU A 249 -2.59 2.71 -13.62
C LEU A 249 -2.19 1.54 -14.51
N THR A 250 -1.01 1.62 -15.14
CA THR A 250 -0.50 0.58 -16.03
C THR A 250 -0.29 -0.75 -15.29
N HIS A 251 0.18 -0.70 -14.04
CA HIS A 251 0.36 -1.88 -13.19
C HIS A 251 -0.97 -2.55 -12.88
N GLU A 252 -1.95 -1.79 -12.38
CA GLU A 252 -3.27 -2.35 -12.00
C GLU A 252 -4.06 -2.87 -13.22
N MET A 253 -3.86 -2.28 -14.38
CA MET A 253 -4.50 -2.72 -15.61
C MET A 253 -3.76 -3.89 -16.29
N GLY A 254 -2.52 -4.19 -15.88
CA GLY A 254 -1.71 -5.30 -16.38
C GLY A 254 -1.83 -6.60 -15.57
N ILE A 255 -2.56 -6.57 -14.46
CA ILE A 255 -2.84 -7.73 -13.61
C ILE A 255 -4.18 -8.32 -14.00
#